data_8c24d579b0a66018afd69229a851dc54
#
_entry.id   8c24d579b0a66018afd69229a851dc54
#
_cell.length_a   1.000
_cell.length_b   1.000
_cell.length_c   1.000
_cell.angle_alpha   90.00
_cell.angle_beta   90.00
_cell.angle_gamma   90.00
#
_symmetry.space_group_name_H-M   'P 1'
#
loop_
_entity.id
_entity.type
_entity.pdbx_description
1 polymer ?
#
loop_
_entity_poly.entity_id
_entity_poly.type
_entity_poly.pdbx_seq_one_letter_code
_entity_poly.pdbx_strand_id
1 'polypeptide(L)' 'WRQQFSANTRLIDRHRRRLQKLKEQRAIFGLMTDPQISIEIEDIERQIDQLEAENSQLRTKLGE' A
#
# COMPACT_ATOMS: atom_id res chain seq x y z
N TRP A 1 14.75 8.19 -12.68
CA TRP A 1 14.53 6.84 -12.17
C TRP A 1 14.64 6.75 -10.65
N ARG A 2 15.74 7.29 -10.07
CA ARG A 2 15.96 7.24 -8.62
C ARG A 2 14.92 8.05 -7.86
N GLN A 3 14.54 9.21 -8.39
CA GLN A 3 13.52 10.03 -7.78
C GLN A 3 12.18 9.34 -7.78
N GLN A 4 11.84 8.68 -8.88
CA GLN A 4 10.59 7.93 -9.00
C GLN A 4 10.58 6.75 -8.02
N PHE A 5 11.69 6.02 -7.92
CA PHE A 5 11.84 4.91 -6.98
C PHE A 5 11.65 5.39 -5.54
N SER A 6 12.30 6.49 -5.16
CA SER A 6 12.18 7.05 -3.82
C SER A 6 10.76 7.53 -3.52
N ALA A 7 10.12 8.18 -4.48
CA ALA A 7 8.75 8.64 -4.33
C ALA A 7 7.79 7.47 -4.13
N ASN A 8 7.96 6.41 -4.91
CA ASN A 8 7.13 5.21 -4.78
C ASN A 8 7.34 4.53 -3.43
N THR A 9 8.58 4.48 -2.96
CA THR A 9 8.90 3.89 -1.65
C THR A 9 8.19 4.64 -0.52
N ARG A 10 8.18 5.97 -0.58
CA ARG A 10 7.47 6.80 0.40
C ARG A 10 5.97 6.57 0.36
N LEU A 11 5.39 6.47 -0.84
CA LEU A 11 3.97 6.19 -1.00
C LEU A 11 3.60 4.82 -0.46
N ILE A 12 4.40 3.82 -0.74
CA ILE A 12 4.20 2.46 -0.22
C ILE A 12 4.19 2.50 1.31
N ASP A 13 5.13 3.21 1.91
CA ASP A 13 5.22 3.32 3.36
C ASP A 13 3.97 3.97 3.96
N ARG A 14 3.50 5.07 3.35
CA ARG A 14 2.26 5.72 3.78
C ARG A 14 1.06 4.79 3.66
N HIS A 15 0.94 4.10 2.55
CA HIS A 15 -0.17 3.18 2.31
C HIS A 15 -0.15 2.04 3.32
N ARG A 16 1.03 1.51 3.64
CA ARG A 16 1.17 0.45 4.63
C ARG A 16 0.73 0.90 6.02
N ARG A 17 1.08 2.12 6.42
CA ARG A 17 0.65 2.68 7.70
C ARG A 17 -0.86 2.84 7.77
N ARG A 18 -1.45 3.37 6.71
CA ARG A 18 -2.91 3.51 6.62
C ARG A 18 -3.59 2.16 6.63
N LEU A 19 -3.05 1.21 5.87
CA LEU A 19 -3.55 -0.16 5.82
C LEU A 19 -3.56 -0.79 7.21
N GLN A 20 -2.48 -0.62 7.95
CA GLN A 20 -2.37 -1.15 9.31
C GLN A 20 -3.47 -0.61 10.22
N LYS A 21 -3.71 0.70 10.16
CA LYS A 21 -4.76 1.34 10.96
C LYS A 21 -6.15 0.81 10.60
N LEU A 22 -6.42 0.65 9.32
CA LEU A 22 -7.71 0.12 8.86
C LEU A 22 -7.90 -1.33 9.29
N LYS A 23 -6.86 -2.14 9.22
CA LYS A 23 -6.91 -3.53 9.68
C LYS A 23 -7.13 -3.62 11.18
N GLU A 24 -6.52 -2.72 11.96
CA GLU A 24 -6.74 -2.63 13.40
C GLU A 24 -8.19 -2.28 13.72
N GLN A 25 -8.76 -1.31 13.02
CA GLN A 25 -10.17 -0.95 13.19
C GLN A 25 -11.07 -2.13 12.88
N ARG A 26 -10.80 -2.83 11.78
CA ARG A 26 -11.58 -4.01 11.41
C ARG A 26 -11.50 -5.10 12.47
N ALA A 27 -10.32 -5.32 13.04
CA ALA A 27 -10.14 -6.31 14.09
C ALA A 27 -10.89 -5.95 15.38
N ILE A 28 -10.91 -4.66 15.72
CA ILE A 28 -11.60 -4.18 16.93
C ILE A 28 -13.11 -4.28 16.80
N PHE A 29 -13.66 -3.84 15.68
CA PHE A 29 -15.11 -3.75 15.50
C PHE A 29 -15.73 -5.06 14.98
N GLY A 30 -14.91 -5.93 14.37
CA GLY A 30 -15.38 -7.23 13.88
C GLY A 30 -16.53 -7.10 12.90
N LEU A 31 -17.66 -7.78 13.19
CA LEU A 31 -18.84 -7.78 12.33
C LEU A 31 -19.54 -6.42 12.26
N MET A 32 -19.23 -5.52 13.17
CA MET A 32 -19.78 -4.17 13.19
C MET A 32 -18.98 -3.19 12.32
N THR A 33 -17.93 -3.68 11.67
CA THR A 33 -17.09 -2.83 10.80
C THR A 33 -17.89 -2.41 9.56
N ASP A 34 -17.77 -1.13 9.22
CA ASP A 34 -18.36 -0.58 8.00
C ASP A 34 -17.79 -1.34 6.78
N PRO A 35 -18.63 -1.83 5.86
CA PRO A 35 -18.15 -2.48 4.63
C PRO A 35 -17.18 -1.63 3.82
N GLN A 36 -17.27 -0.31 3.94
CA GLN A 36 -16.35 0.61 3.26
C GLN A 36 -14.90 0.41 3.70
N ILE A 37 -14.68 0.03 4.95
CA ILE A 37 -13.33 -0.22 5.47
C ILE A 37 -12.67 -1.39 4.73
N SER A 38 -13.43 -2.46 4.49
CA SER A 38 -12.92 -3.61 3.74
C SER A 38 -12.58 -3.23 2.29
N ILE A 39 -13.42 -2.40 1.67
CA ILE A 39 -13.18 -1.92 0.31
C ILE A 39 -11.92 -1.06 0.27
N GLU A 40 -11.74 -0.17 1.24
CA GLU A 40 -10.53 0.66 1.33
C GLU A 40 -9.27 -0.16 1.54
N ILE A 41 -9.35 -1.21 2.36
CA ILE A 41 -8.21 -2.12 2.56
C ILE A 41 -7.81 -2.76 1.24
N GLU A 42 -8.77 -3.28 0.48
CA GLU A 42 -8.50 -3.90 -0.81
C GLU A 42 -7.88 -2.91 -1.80
N ASP A 43 -8.41 -1.69 -1.84
CA ASP A 43 -7.90 -0.64 -2.73
C ASP A 43 -6.46 -0.27 -2.39
N ILE A 44 -6.16 -0.11 -1.11
CA ILE A 44 -4.81 0.24 -0.66
C ILE A 44 -3.84 -0.91 -0.96
N GLU A 45 -4.23 -2.15 -0.70
CA GLU A 45 -3.39 -3.32 -1.02
C GLU A 45 -3.08 -3.37 -2.52
N ARG A 46 -4.05 -3.07 -3.35
CA ARG A 46 -3.87 -3.03 -4.81
C ARG A 46 -2.90 -1.91 -5.22
N GLN A 47 -3.03 -0.74 -4.61
CA GLN A 47 -2.12 0.38 -4.86
C GLN A 47 -0.68 0.05 -4.45
N ILE A 48 -0.50 -0.61 -3.31
CA ILE A 48 0.81 -1.05 -2.86
C ILE A 48 1.42 -2.03 -3.86
N ASP A 49 0.65 -3.01 -4.31
CA ASP A 49 1.11 -4.00 -5.28
C ASP A 49 1.56 -3.34 -6.59
N GLN A 50 0.80 -2.36 -7.08
CA GLN A 50 1.16 -1.61 -8.28
C GLN A 50 2.46 -0.84 -8.11
N LEU A 51 2.62 -0.16 -6.98
CA LEU A 51 3.84 0.60 -6.69
C LEU A 51 5.06 -0.30 -6.51
N GLU A 52 4.89 -1.44 -5.87
CA GLU A 52 5.96 -2.42 -5.71
C GLU A 52 6.38 -3.02 -7.05
N ALA A 53 5.42 -3.30 -7.93
CA ALA A 53 5.71 -3.79 -9.27
C ALA A 53 6.49 -2.74 -10.08
N GLU A 54 6.08 -1.48 -10.00
CA GLU A 54 6.78 -0.38 -10.66
C GLU A 54 8.20 -0.23 -10.11
N ASN A 55 8.37 -0.29 -8.80
CA ASN A 55 9.69 -0.21 -8.17
C ASN A 55 10.58 -1.38 -8.59
N SER A 56 10.02 -2.56 -8.75
CA SER A 56 10.76 -3.73 -9.23
C SER A 56 11.33 -3.50 -10.63
N GLN A 57 10.52 -2.89 -11.52
CA GLN A 57 10.99 -2.52 -12.86
C GLN A 57 12.07 -1.45 -12.80
N LEU A 58 11.90 -0.45 -11.94
CA LEU A 58 12.88 0.61 -11.77
C LEU A 58 14.22 0.09 -11.24
N ARG A 59 14.18 -0.87 -10.33
CA ARG A 59 15.39 -1.54 -9.84
C ARG A 59 16.17 -2.19 -10.97
N THR A 60 15.45 -2.91 -11.84
CA THR A 60 16.08 -3.54 -12.99
C THR A 60 16.78 -2.51 -13.85
N LYS A 61 16.15 -1.36 -14.10
CA LYS A 61 16.73 -0.28 -14.91
C LYS A 61 17.91 0.40 -14.21
N LEU A 62 17.93 0.41 -12.88
CA LEU A 62 19.06 0.97 -12.12
C LEU A 62 20.21 -0.02 -11.97
N GLY A 63 20.06 -1.24 -12.49
CA GLY A 63 21.11 -2.25 -12.44
C GLY A 63 21.17 -3.03 -11.13
N GLU A 64 20.12 -3.04 -10.38
CA GLU A 64 20.05 -3.78 -9.11
C GLU A 64 19.41 -5.15 -9.24
#